data_d00c0ccb567faa1309a304dd05bd19c6
#
_entry.id   d00c0ccb567faa1309a304dd05bd19c6
#
_cell.length_a   1.000
_cell.length_b   1.000
_cell.length_c   1.000
_cell.angle_alpha   90.00
_cell.angle_beta   90.00
_cell.angle_gamma   90.00
#
_symmetry.space_group_name_H-M   'P 1'
#
loop_
_entity.id
_entity.type
_entity.pdbx_description
1 polymer ?
#
loop_
_entity_poly.entity_id
_entity_poly.type
_entity_poly.pdbx_seq_one_letter_code
_entity_poly.pdbx_strand_id
1 'polypeptide(L)'
;MCELAGVSRSGYYNWIRRAPARHNRELQDEADFALILDAYNYRGYAKGARSIYMRLLHKGVRMNLKKIRRLMKKYGLFCPIRKANPYRRMAKAIRTNAVADNRVNREFRKHGPRKILLTDITYIPYDGTFCYLSVIKDAFTEEILSHVLSDSLEVDFVLETVNQLIKKHGPSLDAEAMVHSDQGCHYTSIKFRELLSNYQLRQSMSRRGNCWDNAPQESFFGHMKDELAERKAGWSSIEQVNADINDWIDYYNNDRGQWNLEKLTPTEFYSYTTTGINPLSTNG
;
A
#
# COMPACT_ATOMS: atom_id res chain seq x y z
N MET A 1 52.68 -21.50 -12.12
CA MET A 1 51.44 -20.72 -12.25
C MET A 1 50.59 -20.79 -11.00
N CYS A 2 50.08 -21.97 -10.55
CA CYS A 2 49.24 -22.04 -9.33
C CYS A 2 49.96 -21.58 -8.04
N GLU A 3 51.26 -21.87 -7.88
CA GLU A 3 52.06 -21.35 -6.79
C GLU A 3 52.25 -19.84 -6.81
N LEU A 4 52.50 -19.27 -7.98
CA LEU A 4 52.58 -17.81 -8.16
C LEU A 4 51.25 -17.06 -7.89
N ALA A 5 50.13 -17.75 -8.15
CA ALA A 5 48.78 -17.19 -7.90
C ALA A 5 48.25 -17.52 -6.49
N GLY A 6 49.00 -18.20 -5.64
CA GLY A 6 48.59 -18.58 -4.29
C GLY A 6 47.39 -19.53 -4.22
N VAL A 7 47.13 -20.32 -5.29
CA VAL A 7 45.97 -21.24 -5.37
C VAL A 7 46.42 -22.69 -5.45
N SER A 8 45.69 -23.62 -4.83
CA SER A 8 45.99 -25.05 -4.92
C SER A 8 45.70 -25.59 -6.34
N ARG A 9 46.54 -26.50 -6.84
CA ARG A 9 46.34 -27.18 -8.13
C ARG A 9 44.97 -27.86 -8.21
N SER A 10 44.58 -28.59 -7.19
CA SER A 10 43.29 -29.28 -7.13
C SER A 10 42.10 -28.27 -7.15
N GLY A 11 42.22 -27.14 -6.47
CA GLY A 11 41.27 -26.05 -6.51
C GLY A 11 41.07 -25.46 -7.93
N TYR A 12 42.22 -25.22 -8.62
CA TYR A 12 42.21 -24.70 -9.99
C TYR A 12 41.55 -25.67 -10.99
N TYR A 13 41.92 -26.96 -10.98
CA TYR A 13 41.30 -27.93 -11.88
C TYR A 13 39.83 -28.19 -11.54
N ASN A 14 39.43 -28.19 -10.28
CA ASN A 14 38.03 -28.24 -9.87
C ASN A 14 37.26 -27.01 -10.36
N TRP A 15 37.90 -25.85 -10.32
CA TRP A 15 37.29 -24.61 -10.83
C TRP A 15 37.05 -24.67 -12.36
N ILE A 16 38.06 -25.16 -13.14
CA ILE A 16 37.91 -25.38 -14.59
C ILE A 16 36.81 -26.40 -14.87
N ARG A 17 36.82 -27.56 -14.22
CA ARG A 17 35.81 -28.61 -14.43
C ARG A 17 34.40 -28.14 -14.17
N ARG A 18 34.20 -27.17 -13.26
CA ARG A 18 32.91 -26.58 -12.93
C ARG A 18 32.54 -25.40 -13.84
N ALA A 19 33.33 -25.07 -14.84
CA ALA A 19 33.06 -23.93 -15.75
C ALA A 19 31.70 -24.07 -16.46
N PRO A 20 31.32 -25.24 -17.04
CA PRO A 20 29.99 -25.37 -17.67
C PRO A 20 28.85 -25.19 -16.68
N ALA A 21 28.97 -25.71 -15.46
CA ALA A 21 27.93 -25.54 -14.43
C ALA A 21 27.81 -24.09 -13.95
N ARG A 22 28.92 -23.32 -13.95
CA ARG A 22 28.88 -21.89 -13.65
C ARG A 22 28.20 -21.12 -14.78
N HIS A 23 28.54 -21.44 -16.03
CA HIS A 23 27.93 -20.81 -17.21
C HIS A 23 26.40 -21.07 -17.24
N ASN A 24 25.97 -22.30 -17.04
CA ASN A 24 24.54 -22.64 -16.96
C ASN A 24 23.83 -21.90 -15.82
N ARG A 25 24.49 -21.72 -14.67
CA ARG A 25 23.95 -20.95 -13.56
C ARG A 25 23.81 -19.46 -13.92
N GLU A 26 24.77 -18.92 -14.67
CA GLU A 26 24.72 -17.53 -15.12
C GLU A 26 23.55 -17.31 -16.09
N LEU A 27 23.38 -18.17 -17.08
CA LEU A 27 22.24 -18.13 -18.00
C LEU A 27 20.90 -18.24 -17.26
N GLN A 28 20.83 -19.13 -16.24
CA GLN A 28 19.63 -19.23 -15.41
C GLN A 28 19.42 -17.98 -14.56
N ASP A 29 20.47 -17.38 -14.02
CA ASP A 29 20.38 -16.13 -13.27
C ASP A 29 19.91 -14.97 -14.16
N GLU A 30 20.34 -14.90 -15.42
CA GLU A 30 19.88 -13.89 -16.39
C GLU A 30 18.41 -14.08 -16.75
N ALA A 31 17.98 -15.31 -17.03
CA ALA A 31 16.58 -15.63 -17.29
C ALA A 31 15.67 -15.28 -16.09
N ASP A 32 16.08 -15.67 -14.88
CA ASP A 32 15.37 -15.34 -13.65
C ASP A 32 15.34 -13.82 -13.39
N PHE A 33 16.43 -13.11 -13.70
CA PHE A 33 16.47 -11.65 -13.55
C PHE A 33 15.56 -10.93 -14.53
N ALA A 34 15.40 -11.44 -15.76
CA ALA A 34 14.43 -10.89 -16.71
C ALA A 34 12.99 -10.91 -16.15
N LEU A 35 12.61 -12.00 -15.47
CA LEU A 35 11.31 -12.09 -14.79
C LEU A 35 11.18 -11.09 -13.63
N ILE A 36 12.26 -10.90 -12.87
CA ILE A 36 12.33 -9.91 -11.79
C ILE A 36 12.17 -8.50 -12.35
N LEU A 37 12.86 -8.19 -13.45
CA LEU A 37 12.83 -6.86 -14.10
C LEU A 37 11.45 -6.56 -14.67
N ASP A 38 10.80 -7.52 -15.32
CA ASP A 38 9.43 -7.38 -15.80
C ASP A 38 8.45 -7.12 -14.63
N ALA A 39 8.57 -7.87 -13.53
CA ALA A 39 7.76 -7.64 -12.33
C ALA A 39 8.06 -6.28 -11.67
N TYR A 40 9.31 -5.80 -11.71
CA TYR A 40 9.71 -4.49 -11.20
C TYR A 40 9.11 -3.36 -12.02
N ASN A 41 9.15 -3.46 -13.35
CA ASN A 41 8.69 -2.41 -14.26
C ASN A 41 7.15 -2.35 -14.40
N TYR A 42 6.45 -3.36 -13.92
CA TYR A 42 4.99 -3.41 -14.03
C TYR A 42 4.32 -2.18 -13.41
N ARG A 43 3.45 -1.49 -14.17
CA ARG A 43 2.76 -0.23 -13.79
C ARG A 43 3.71 0.95 -13.46
N GLY A 44 5.03 0.81 -13.60
CA GLY A 44 6.00 1.89 -13.38
C GLY A 44 6.16 2.38 -11.94
N TYR A 45 5.56 1.70 -10.95
CA TYR A 45 5.76 2.05 -9.55
C TYR A 45 6.98 1.36 -8.94
N ALA A 46 7.68 2.06 -8.07
CA ALA A 46 8.86 1.53 -7.39
C ALA A 46 8.52 0.33 -6.50
N LYS A 47 9.25 -0.77 -6.66
CA LYS A 47 8.98 -2.04 -5.97
C LYS A 47 10.21 -2.58 -5.26
N GLY A 48 10.03 -2.97 -4.00
CA GLY A 48 11.03 -3.75 -3.27
C GLY A 48 10.90 -5.25 -3.52
N ALA A 49 11.88 -6.03 -3.05
CA ALA A 49 11.93 -7.47 -3.25
C ALA A 49 10.65 -8.22 -2.80
N ARG A 50 9.93 -7.76 -1.78
CA ARG A 50 8.67 -8.37 -1.34
C ARG A 50 7.53 -8.13 -2.34
N SER A 51 7.42 -6.93 -2.89
CA SER A 51 6.41 -6.60 -3.91
C SER A 51 6.67 -7.37 -5.21
N ILE A 52 7.95 -7.47 -5.62
CA ILE A 52 8.36 -8.31 -6.77
C ILE A 52 7.98 -9.77 -6.53
N TYR A 53 8.27 -10.31 -5.35
CA TYR A 53 7.91 -11.68 -4.98
C TYR A 53 6.41 -11.94 -5.11
N MET A 54 5.58 -11.05 -4.57
CA MET A 54 4.12 -11.17 -4.64
C MET A 54 3.63 -11.08 -6.08
N ARG A 55 4.17 -10.16 -6.88
CA ARG A 55 3.83 -10.04 -8.31
C ARG A 55 4.20 -11.28 -9.11
N LEU A 56 5.37 -11.87 -8.88
CA LEU A 56 5.78 -13.12 -9.50
C LEU A 56 4.84 -14.27 -9.11
N LEU A 57 4.42 -14.31 -7.84
CA LEU A 57 3.48 -15.32 -7.33
C LEU A 57 2.12 -15.23 -8.06
N HIS A 58 1.58 -14.02 -8.26
CA HIS A 58 0.35 -13.79 -9.05
C HIS A 58 0.50 -14.17 -10.54
N LYS A 59 1.74 -14.14 -11.08
CA LYS A 59 2.06 -14.65 -12.42
C LYS A 59 2.29 -16.17 -12.46
N GLY A 60 2.07 -16.90 -11.37
CA GLY A 60 2.36 -18.33 -11.25
C GLY A 60 3.85 -18.67 -11.15
N VAL A 61 4.73 -17.68 -11.01
CA VAL A 61 6.19 -17.89 -10.91
C VAL A 61 6.60 -18.01 -9.45
N ARG A 62 7.04 -19.21 -9.04
CA ARG A 62 7.54 -19.49 -7.69
C ARG A 62 9.06 -19.26 -7.61
N MET A 63 9.49 -18.13 -7.09
CA MET A 63 10.89 -17.78 -6.90
C MET A 63 11.15 -17.43 -5.44
N ASN A 64 12.21 -18.00 -4.83
CA ASN A 64 12.54 -17.74 -3.43
C ASN A 64 12.95 -16.28 -3.21
N LEU A 65 12.42 -15.62 -2.17
CA LEU A 65 12.71 -14.23 -1.83
C LEU A 65 14.23 -13.96 -1.62
N LYS A 66 14.99 -14.95 -1.13
CA LYS A 66 16.45 -14.84 -1.02
C LYS A 66 17.11 -14.77 -2.40
N LYS A 67 16.60 -15.53 -3.39
CA LYS A 67 17.08 -15.50 -4.78
C LYS A 67 16.78 -14.14 -5.42
N ILE A 68 15.58 -13.63 -5.26
CA ILE A 68 15.19 -12.30 -5.74
C ILE A 68 16.15 -11.23 -5.21
N ARG A 69 16.39 -11.18 -3.89
CA ARG A 69 17.30 -10.20 -3.28
C ARG A 69 18.74 -10.35 -3.80
N ARG A 70 19.21 -11.58 -4.00
CA ARG A 70 20.55 -11.87 -4.54
C ARG A 70 20.68 -11.33 -5.98
N LEU A 71 19.69 -11.61 -6.82
CA LEU A 71 19.68 -11.18 -8.22
C LEU A 71 19.53 -9.67 -8.35
N MET A 72 18.63 -9.05 -7.58
CA MET A 72 18.53 -7.59 -7.53
C MET A 72 19.89 -6.96 -7.18
N LYS A 73 20.58 -7.47 -6.15
CA LYS A 73 21.90 -6.98 -5.78
C LYS A 73 22.94 -7.24 -6.90
N LYS A 74 22.95 -8.43 -7.50
CA LYS A 74 23.89 -8.83 -8.55
C LYS A 74 23.81 -7.92 -9.77
N TYR A 75 22.59 -7.56 -10.18
CA TYR A 75 22.34 -6.74 -11.38
C TYR A 75 22.06 -5.27 -11.07
N GLY A 76 22.34 -4.80 -9.85
CA GLY A 76 22.24 -3.38 -9.49
C GLY A 76 20.81 -2.82 -9.44
N LEU A 77 19.79 -3.67 -9.29
CA LEU A 77 18.39 -3.22 -9.20
C LEU A 77 18.05 -2.84 -7.76
N PHE A 78 17.78 -1.56 -7.52
CA PHE A 78 17.46 -1.02 -6.21
C PHE A 78 16.07 -0.41 -6.18
N CYS A 79 15.37 -0.57 -5.05
CA CYS A 79 14.12 0.14 -4.81
C CYS A 79 14.45 1.56 -4.30
N PRO A 80 14.02 2.63 -4.98
CA PRO A 80 14.31 4.00 -4.56
C PRO A 80 13.53 4.45 -3.33
N ILE A 81 12.51 3.70 -2.90
CA ILE A 81 11.67 4.04 -1.74
C ILE A 81 12.53 4.13 -0.48
N ARG A 82 12.50 5.30 0.16
CA ARG A 82 13.23 5.59 1.38
C ARG A 82 12.74 4.72 2.56
N LYS A 83 13.64 4.07 3.28
CA LYS A 83 13.29 3.38 4.53
C LYS A 83 12.75 4.40 5.53
N ALA A 84 11.55 4.13 6.09
CA ALA A 84 10.98 4.97 7.14
C ALA A 84 11.92 5.03 8.34
N ASN A 85 12.22 6.25 8.83
CA ASN A 85 12.99 6.44 10.04
C ASN A 85 12.12 6.07 11.27
N PRO A 86 12.46 5.02 12.04
CA PRO A 86 11.65 4.58 13.18
C PRO A 86 11.53 5.66 14.27
N TYR A 87 12.51 6.55 14.40
CA TYR A 87 12.51 7.62 15.41
C TYR A 87 11.55 8.78 15.07
N ARG A 88 11.16 8.96 13.81
CA ARG A 88 10.21 10.00 13.39
C ARG A 88 8.80 9.78 13.93
N ARG A 89 8.44 8.54 14.28
CA ARG A 89 7.15 8.16 14.85
C ARG A 89 7.01 8.50 16.34
N MET A 90 8.10 8.65 17.09
CA MET A 90 8.07 8.95 18.53
C MET A 90 7.84 10.43 18.85
N ALA A 91 8.13 11.34 17.92
CA ALA A 91 8.11 12.79 18.17
C ALA A 91 6.72 13.46 18.11
N LYS A 92 5.65 12.74 17.73
CA LYS A 92 4.30 13.31 17.55
C LYS A 92 3.29 13.08 18.68
N ALA A 93 3.68 12.49 19.79
CA ALA A 93 2.78 12.19 20.90
C ALA A 93 2.71 13.37 21.90
N ILE A 94 2.00 14.46 21.57
CA ILE A 94 1.63 15.52 22.52
C ILE A 94 0.12 15.45 22.80
N ARG A 95 -0.23 15.45 24.09
CA ARG A 95 -1.56 15.24 24.67
C ARG A 95 -2.55 16.37 24.38
N THR A 96 -3.81 16.01 24.07
CA THR A 96 -4.97 16.91 24.18
C THR A 96 -6.30 16.16 24.40
N ASN A 97 -7.35 16.82 24.96
CA ASN A 97 -8.58 16.24 25.52
C ASN A 97 -9.68 15.90 24.46
N ALA A 98 -10.52 14.90 24.76
CA ALA A 98 -11.44 14.14 23.92
C ALA A 98 -12.79 14.78 23.57
N VAL A 99 -13.42 14.34 22.43
CA VAL A 99 -14.78 14.71 22.03
C VAL A 99 -15.69 13.53 21.61
N ALA A 100 -15.19 12.37 21.21
CA ALA A 100 -16.02 11.19 20.93
C ALA A 100 -15.32 9.90 21.36
N ASP A 101 -16.12 8.87 21.75
CA ASP A 101 -15.61 7.59 22.20
C ASP A 101 -14.86 6.87 21.06
N ASN A 102 -13.64 6.40 21.36
CA ASN A 102 -12.91 5.50 20.48
C ASN A 102 -13.49 4.09 20.60
N ARG A 103 -14.43 3.74 19.73
CA ARG A 103 -15.10 2.44 19.71
C ARG A 103 -14.26 1.36 19.02
N VAL A 104 -13.30 1.73 18.18
CA VAL A 104 -12.45 0.79 17.41
C VAL A 104 -11.34 0.21 18.27
N ASN A 105 -10.86 0.95 19.27
CA ASN A 105 -9.85 0.55 20.25
C ASN A 105 -8.63 -0.19 19.65
N ARG A 106 -8.22 0.18 18.40
CA ARG A 106 -7.13 -0.42 17.60
C ARG A 106 -7.37 -1.87 17.14
N GLU A 107 -8.56 -2.41 17.34
CA GLU A 107 -8.93 -3.77 16.94
C GLU A 107 -9.43 -3.82 15.49
N PHE A 108 -8.76 -3.11 14.58
CA PHE A 108 -9.16 -2.89 13.19
C PHE A 108 -9.53 -4.16 12.43
N ARG A 109 -8.90 -5.30 12.76
CA ARG A 109 -9.10 -6.59 12.06
C ARG A 109 -10.07 -7.54 12.72
N LYS A 110 -10.60 -7.24 13.90
CA LYS A 110 -11.53 -8.14 14.60
C LYS A 110 -12.95 -8.12 14.04
N HIS A 111 -13.31 -7.04 13.35
CA HIS A 111 -14.70 -6.79 13.01
C HIS A 111 -15.14 -7.40 11.66
N GLY A 112 -14.21 -7.84 10.81
CA GLY A 112 -14.50 -8.32 9.47
C GLY A 112 -14.63 -7.20 8.42
N PRO A 113 -14.85 -7.56 7.15
CA PRO A 113 -14.90 -6.59 6.05
C PRO A 113 -16.13 -5.68 6.14
N ARG A 114 -15.98 -4.45 5.64
CA ARG A 114 -17.06 -3.44 5.49
C ARG A 114 -17.70 -2.96 6.80
N LYS A 115 -17.08 -3.20 7.96
CA LYS A 115 -17.59 -2.78 9.28
C LYS A 115 -16.89 -1.54 9.83
N ILE A 116 -15.57 -1.47 9.70
CA ILE A 116 -14.79 -0.31 10.14
C ILE A 116 -14.18 0.37 8.93
N LEU A 117 -14.59 1.60 8.69
CA LEU A 117 -14.19 2.42 7.57
C LEU A 117 -13.30 3.56 8.09
N LEU A 118 -12.02 3.52 7.77
CA LEU A 118 -11.07 4.56 8.17
C LEU A 118 -11.11 5.70 7.17
N THR A 119 -11.26 6.93 7.64
CA THR A 119 -11.18 8.12 6.79
C THR A 119 -10.13 9.11 7.29
N ASP A 120 -9.45 9.75 6.36
CA ASP A 120 -8.48 10.80 6.66
C ASP A 120 -8.22 11.65 5.41
N ILE A 121 -7.61 12.82 5.62
CA ILE A 121 -7.25 13.77 4.57
C ILE A 121 -5.73 13.90 4.53
N THR A 122 -5.17 13.90 3.33
CA THR A 122 -3.77 14.21 3.14
C THR A 122 -3.54 15.36 2.16
N TYR A 123 -2.49 16.12 2.41
CA TYR A 123 -2.02 17.24 1.58
C TYR A 123 -1.07 16.73 0.52
N ILE A 124 -1.27 17.13 -0.72
CA ILE A 124 -0.45 16.75 -1.86
C ILE A 124 0.07 18.03 -2.52
N PRO A 125 1.36 18.35 -2.37
CA PRO A 125 1.95 19.51 -3.02
C PRO A 125 2.21 19.24 -4.50
N TYR A 126 1.83 20.20 -5.36
CA TYR A 126 2.13 20.24 -6.79
C TYR A 126 2.26 21.70 -7.24
N ASP A 127 3.13 21.98 -8.18
CA ASP A 127 3.32 23.29 -8.81
C ASP A 127 3.28 24.50 -7.84
N GLY A 128 3.99 24.40 -6.71
CA GLY A 128 4.05 25.45 -5.69
C GLY A 128 2.80 25.65 -4.82
N THR A 129 1.73 24.88 -5.05
CA THR A 129 0.48 24.87 -4.29
C THR A 129 0.16 23.50 -3.68
N PHE A 130 -1.05 23.32 -3.16
CA PHE A 130 -1.52 22.07 -2.57
C PHE A 130 -2.91 21.71 -3.10
N CYS A 131 -3.14 20.41 -3.26
CA CYS A 131 -4.47 19.82 -3.28
C CYS A 131 -4.64 18.85 -2.10
N TYR A 132 -5.87 18.45 -1.85
CA TYR A 132 -6.31 17.71 -0.69
C TYR A 132 -6.98 16.43 -1.14
N LEU A 133 -6.53 15.29 -0.63
CA LEU A 133 -7.10 13.99 -0.93
C LEU A 133 -7.81 13.45 0.31
N SER A 134 -9.12 13.30 0.23
CA SER A 134 -9.94 12.57 1.19
C SER A 134 -10.07 11.11 0.75
N VAL A 135 -9.90 10.17 1.67
CA VAL A 135 -9.93 8.72 1.38
C VAL A 135 -10.77 8.01 2.43
N ILE A 136 -11.59 7.05 2.00
CA ILE A 136 -12.22 6.06 2.88
C ILE A 136 -11.69 4.67 2.53
N LYS A 137 -11.15 4.00 3.54
CA LYS A 137 -10.51 2.68 3.45
C LYS A 137 -11.18 1.68 4.39
N ASP A 138 -11.43 0.46 3.93
CA ASP A 138 -11.83 -0.64 4.81
C ASP A 138 -10.64 -1.05 5.69
N ALA A 139 -10.85 -1.03 6.99
CA ALA A 139 -9.82 -1.36 7.98
C ALA A 139 -9.40 -2.84 7.94
N PHE A 140 -10.29 -3.73 7.51
CA PHE A 140 -10.06 -5.18 7.47
C PHE A 140 -9.34 -5.61 6.19
N THR A 141 -9.87 -5.22 5.03
CA THR A 141 -9.34 -5.61 3.71
C THR A 141 -8.23 -4.67 3.21
N GLU A 142 -8.08 -3.51 3.85
CA GLU A 142 -7.21 -2.40 3.40
C GLU A 142 -7.60 -1.81 2.04
N GLU A 143 -8.74 -2.18 1.46
CA GLU A 143 -9.26 -1.69 0.19
C GLU A 143 -9.67 -0.22 0.31
N ILE A 144 -9.29 0.59 -0.68
CA ILE A 144 -9.77 1.96 -0.83
C ILE A 144 -11.13 1.92 -1.49
N LEU A 145 -12.16 2.31 -0.75
CA LEU A 145 -13.55 2.24 -1.19
C LEU A 145 -14.00 3.48 -1.92
N SER A 146 -13.53 4.63 -1.48
CA SER A 146 -13.79 5.92 -2.13
C SER A 146 -12.68 6.92 -1.84
N HIS A 147 -12.52 7.87 -2.74
CA HIS A 147 -11.59 8.99 -2.59
C HIS A 147 -12.04 10.16 -3.43
N VAL A 148 -11.72 11.38 -2.97
CA VAL A 148 -11.98 12.63 -3.70
C VAL A 148 -10.77 13.54 -3.55
N LEU A 149 -10.28 14.06 -4.67
CA LEU A 149 -9.26 15.10 -4.73
C LEU A 149 -9.94 16.47 -4.89
N SER A 150 -9.47 17.47 -4.16
CA SER A 150 -9.97 18.84 -4.21
C SER A 150 -8.82 19.85 -4.11
N ASP A 151 -8.96 20.99 -4.74
CA ASP A 151 -8.12 22.18 -4.56
C ASP A 151 -8.55 23.02 -3.34
N SER A 152 -9.77 22.78 -2.81
CA SER A 152 -10.31 23.42 -1.62
C SER A 152 -10.31 22.48 -0.42
N LEU A 153 -9.95 23.01 0.77
CA LEU A 153 -9.99 22.28 2.05
C LEU A 153 -11.37 22.43 2.75
N GLU A 154 -12.41 22.80 2.06
CA GLU A 154 -13.76 22.88 2.60
C GLU A 154 -14.34 21.47 2.87
N VAL A 155 -15.39 21.39 3.71
CA VAL A 155 -15.96 20.11 4.11
C VAL A 155 -16.59 19.32 2.95
N ASP A 156 -16.96 19.98 1.88
CA ASP A 156 -17.79 19.43 0.80
C ASP A 156 -17.10 18.25 0.08
N PHE A 157 -15.77 18.27 -0.11
CA PHE A 157 -15.06 17.12 -0.72
C PHE A 157 -15.03 15.90 0.19
N VAL A 158 -15.07 16.09 1.51
CA VAL A 158 -15.19 14.97 2.46
C VAL A 158 -16.59 14.38 2.43
N LEU A 159 -17.62 15.24 2.32
CA LEU A 159 -19.01 14.78 2.15
C LEU A 159 -19.18 14.01 0.85
N GLU A 160 -18.56 14.49 -0.25
CA GLU A 160 -18.57 13.80 -1.54
C GLU A 160 -17.87 12.44 -1.46
N THR A 161 -16.79 12.31 -0.65
CA THR A 161 -16.12 11.02 -0.44
C THR A 161 -17.08 10.00 0.19
N VAL A 162 -17.93 10.42 1.14
CA VAL A 162 -18.97 9.56 1.74
C VAL A 162 -20.07 9.24 0.72
N ASN A 163 -20.54 10.21 -0.07
CA ASN A 163 -21.54 9.98 -1.10
C ASN A 163 -21.07 8.96 -2.13
N GLN A 164 -19.81 9.05 -2.57
CA GLN A 164 -19.21 8.06 -3.48
C GLN A 164 -19.07 6.67 -2.84
N LEU A 165 -18.72 6.60 -1.55
CA LEU A 165 -18.73 5.34 -0.82
C LEU A 165 -20.10 4.67 -0.90
N ILE A 166 -21.17 5.40 -0.55
CA ILE A 166 -22.53 4.85 -0.55
C ILE A 166 -22.97 4.45 -1.96
N LYS A 167 -22.68 5.28 -2.95
CA LYS A 167 -23.02 4.99 -4.36
C LYS A 167 -22.36 3.72 -4.88
N LYS A 168 -21.09 3.48 -4.53
CA LYS A 168 -20.30 2.35 -5.06
C LYS A 168 -20.43 1.09 -4.20
N HIS A 169 -20.49 1.23 -2.88
CA HIS A 169 -20.35 0.14 -1.93
C HIS A 169 -21.50 0.03 -0.91
N GLY A 170 -22.49 0.94 -0.93
CA GLY A 170 -23.59 0.96 0.03
C GLY A 170 -24.21 -0.42 0.29
N PRO A 171 -24.58 -1.21 -0.76
CA PRO A 171 -25.18 -2.54 -0.58
C PRO A 171 -24.25 -3.58 0.07
N SER A 172 -22.94 -3.36 0.05
CA SER A 172 -21.94 -4.27 0.63
C SER A 172 -21.49 -3.87 2.03
N LEU A 173 -21.89 -2.70 2.52
CA LEU A 173 -21.58 -2.26 3.87
C LEU A 173 -22.39 -3.05 4.91
N ASP A 174 -21.76 -3.33 6.06
CA ASP A 174 -22.46 -3.92 7.19
C ASP A 174 -23.50 -2.92 7.76
N ALA A 175 -24.63 -3.44 8.24
CA ALA A 175 -25.68 -2.61 8.86
C ALA A 175 -25.20 -1.78 10.06
N GLU A 176 -24.11 -2.22 10.71
CA GLU A 176 -23.47 -1.52 11.81
C GLU A 176 -22.17 -0.82 11.41
N ALA A 177 -21.99 -0.55 10.11
CA ALA A 177 -20.77 0.08 9.59
C ALA A 177 -20.45 1.39 10.32
N MET A 178 -19.18 1.59 10.63
CA MET A 178 -18.68 2.71 11.40
C MET A 178 -17.59 3.44 10.65
N VAL A 179 -17.73 4.76 10.52
CA VAL A 179 -16.68 5.63 9.99
C VAL A 179 -15.80 6.11 11.14
N HIS A 180 -14.52 5.77 11.10
CA HIS A 180 -13.54 6.15 12.10
C HIS A 180 -12.58 7.19 11.52
N SER A 181 -12.48 8.35 12.18
CA SER A 181 -11.65 9.48 11.77
C SER A 181 -10.81 10.02 12.93
N ASP A 182 -9.92 10.94 12.65
CA ASP A 182 -9.38 11.84 13.67
C ASP A 182 -10.45 12.86 14.12
N GLN A 183 -10.05 13.81 14.98
CA GLN A 183 -10.91 14.90 15.46
C GLN A 183 -10.74 16.19 14.62
N GLY A 184 -10.41 16.07 13.33
CA GLY A 184 -10.33 17.21 12.43
C GLY A 184 -11.65 17.96 12.28
N CYS A 185 -11.58 19.27 11.97
CA CYS A 185 -12.77 20.12 11.85
C CYS A 185 -13.78 19.62 10.82
N HIS A 186 -13.34 18.95 9.77
CA HIS A 186 -14.20 18.35 8.75
C HIS A 186 -15.10 17.28 9.35
N TYR A 187 -14.53 16.38 10.17
CA TYR A 187 -15.22 15.23 10.76
C TYR A 187 -16.07 15.59 11.99
N THR A 188 -15.79 16.73 12.63
CA THR A 188 -16.60 17.27 13.75
C THR A 188 -17.70 18.21 13.26
N SER A 189 -17.75 18.55 11.98
CA SER A 189 -18.76 19.42 11.40
C SER A 189 -20.19 18.84 11.52
N ILE A 190 -21.17 19.72 11.62
CA ILE A 190 -22.59 19.34 11.68
C ILE A 190 -22.96 18.62 10.37
N LYS A 191 -22.59 19.17 9.22
CA LYS A 191 -22.86 18.58 7.89
C LYS A 191 -22.38 17.12 7.79
N PHE A 192 -21.17 16.82 8.26
CA PHE A 192 -20.62 15.47 8.21
C PHE A 192 -21.41 14.49 9.09
N ARG A 193 -21.75 14.89 10.32
CA ARG A 193 -22.55 14.07 11.24
C ARG A 193 -23.96 13.80 10.72
N GLU A 194 -24.62 14.81 10.17
CA GLU A 194 -25.94 14.67 9.55
C GLU A 194 -25.88 13.71 8.36
N LEU A 195 -24.86 13.83 7.49
CA LEU A 195 -24.67 12.93 6.35
C LEU A 195 -24.50 11.49 6.79
N LEU A 196 -23.65 11.22 7.79
CA LEU A 196 -23.50 9.86 8.33
C LEU A 196 -24.80 9.33 8.92
N SER A 197 -25.57 10.17 9.66
CA SER A 197 -26.86 9.80 10.21
C SER A 197 -27.87 9.43 9.12
N ASN A 198 -27.93 10.22 8.03
CA ASN A 198 -28.81 9.95 6.90
C ASN A 198 -28.53 8.61 6.22
N TYR A 199 -27.25 8.20 6.18
CA TYR A 199 -26.84 6.90 5.65
C TYR A 199 -26.78 5.79 6.71
N GLN A 200 -27.24 6.04 7.93
CA GLN A 200 -27.22 5.09 9.06
C GLN A 200 -25.82 4.59 9.42
N LEU A 201 -24.79 5.37 9.09
CA LEU A 201 -23.41 5.08 9.44
C LEU A 201 -23.10 5.60 10.84
N ARG A 202 -22.45 4.76 11.65
CA ARG A 202 -21.98 5.15 12.98
C ARG A 202 -20.69 5.97 12.86
N GLN A 203 -20.49 6.92 13.78
CA GLN A 203 -19.24 7.64 13.89
C GLN A 203 -18.41 7.15 15.07
N SER A 204 -17.11 7.02 14.86
CA SER A 204 -16.08 6.82 15.86
C SER A 204 -14.92 7.78 15.62
N MET A 205 -14.31 8.26 16.68
CA MET A 205 -13.15 9.16 16.57
C MET A 205 -11.97 8.63 17.36
N SER A 206 -10.78 8.79 16.79
CA SER A 206 -9.53 8.53 17.50
C SER A 206 -9.40 9.47 18.70
N ARG A 207 -8.72 9.04 19.73
CA ARG A 207 -8.39 9.91 20.88
C ARG A 207 -7.49 11.03 20.40
N ARG A 208 -7.77 12.26 20.83
CA ARG A 208 -7.03 13.45 20.45
C ARG A 208 -5.54 13.30 20.75
N GLY A 209 -4.69 13.56 19.75
CA GLY A 209 -3.23 13.42 19.88
C GLY A 209 -2.70 11.99 19.88
N ASN A 210 -3.55 10.98 19.65
CA ASN A 210 -3.12 9.59 19.62
C ASN A 210 -2.98 9.09 18.16
N CYS A 211 -1.80 9.31 17.57
CA CYS A 211 -1.49 8.88 16.20
C CYS A 211 -1.60 7.36 15.97
N TRP A 212 -1.57 6.56 17.01
CA TRP A 212 -1.75 5.10 16.92
C TRP A 212 -3.15 4.68 16.51
N ASP A 213 -4.14 5.51 16.82
CA ASP A 213 -5.53 5.22 16.51
C ASP A 213 -5.86 5.45 15.01
N ASN A 214 -4.98 6.14 14.25
CA ASN A 214 -5.08 6.34 12.79
C ASN A 214 -3.84 5.84 12.02
N ALA A 215 -2.98 5.05 12.66
CA ALA A 215 -1.73 4.57 12.06
C ALA A 215 -1.89 3.82 10.71
N PRO A 216 -2.96 3.02 10.46
CA PRO A 216 -3.15 2.38 9.16
C PRO A 216 -3.35 3.38 8.02
N GLN A 217 -3.97 4.53 8.28
CA GLN A 217 -4.20 5.57 7.29
C GLN A 217 -2.92 6.39 7.03
N GLU A 218 -2.19 6.74 8.10
CA GLU A 218 -0.88 7.39 7.97
C GLU A 218 0.11 6.54 7.16
N SER A 219 0.13 5.23 7.40
CA SER A 219 0.97 4.28 6.66
C SER A 219 0.59 4.22 5.18
N PHE A 220 -0.71 4.18 4.87
CA PHE A 220 -1.23 4.19 3.51
C PHE A 220 -0.78 5.45 2.75
N PHE A 221 -1.00 6.64 3.30
CA PHE A 221 -0.58 7.90 2.68
C PHE A 221 0.95 7.99 2.52
N GLY A 222 1.71 7.46 3.47
CA GLY A 222 3.15 7.37 3.36
C GLY A 222 3.59 6.56 2.14
N HIS A 223 3.04 5.36 1.96
CA HIS A 223 3.34 4.52 0.80
C HIS A 223 2.92 5.16 -0.52
N MET A 224 1.71 5.76 -0.58
CA MET A 224 1.24 6.46 -1.77
C MET A 224 2.20 7.58 -2.18
N LYS A 225 2.58 8.44 -1.23
CA LYS A 225 3.48 9.57 -1.51
C LYS A 225 4.88 9.13 -1.93
N ASP A 226 5.39 8.06 -1.34
CA ASP A 226 6.71 7.51 -1.68
C ASP A 226 6.70 6.86 -3.07
N GLU A 227 5.64 6.13 -3.41
CA GLU A 227 5.51 5.43 -4.71
C GLU A 227 5.18 6.39 -5.87
N LEU A 228 4.53 7.54 -5.59
CA LEU A 228 4.25 8.59 -6.56
C LEU A 228 5.36 9.65 -6.66
N ALA A 229 6.45 9.54 -5.88
CA ALA A 229 7.46 10.59 -5.77
C ALA A 229 8.11 10.97 -7.12
N GLU A 230 8.34 10.01 -8.01
CA GLU A 230 8.92 10.26 -9.33
C GLU A 230 7.93 10.98 -10.25
N ARG A 231 6.65 10.60 -10.26
CA ARG A 231 5.60 11.22 -11.08
C ARG A 231 5.29 12.65 -10.61
N LYS A 232 5.34 12.88 -9.30
CA LYS A 232 5.09 14.19 -8.69
C LYS A 232 5.94 15.31 -9.26
N ALA A 233 7.17 15.04 -9.67
CA ALA A 233 8.07 16.04 -10.25
C ALA A 233 7.53 16.66 -11.57
N GLY A 234 6.62 15.95 -12.27
CA GLY A 234 5.99 16.41 -13.50
C GLY A 234 4.60 17.03 -13.34
N TRP A 235 4.06 17.12 -12.12
CA TRP A 235 2.70 17.65 -11.89
C TRP A 235 2.65 19.16 -12.04
N SER A 236 1.90 19.62 -13.05
CA SER A 236 1.66 21.03 -13.33
C SER A 236 0.18 21.42 -13.25
N SER A 237 -0.73 20.44 -13.09
CA SER A 237 -2.17 20.69 -12.93
C SER A 237 -2.82 19.66 -11.98
N ILE A 238 -3.98 20.02 -11.43
CA ILE A 238 -4.74 19.13 -10.54
C ILE A 238 -5.29 17.90 -11.29
N GLU A 239 -5.56 18.02 -12.58
CA GLU A 239 -6.04 16.92 -13.42
C GLU A 239 -4.95 15.85 -13.56
N GLN A 240 -3.69 16.24 -13.72
CA GLN A 240 -2.55 15.29 -13.74
C GLN A 240 -2.39 14.59 -12.40
N VAL A 241 -2.46 15.35 -11.29
CA VAL A 241 -2.43 14.78 -9.94
C VAL A 241 -3.58 13.77 -9.77
N ASN A 242 -4.79 14.13 -10.19
CA ASN A 242 -5.97 13.28 -10.08
C ASN A 242 -5.83 12.00 -10.93
N ALA A 243 -5.33 12.11 -12.15
CA ALA A 243 -5.11 10.96 -13.01
C ALA A 243 -4.10 9.97 -12.40
N ASP A 244 -2.97 10.46 -11.89
CA ASP A 244 -1.94 9.62 -11.27
C ASP A 244 -2.40 9.00 -9.94
N ILE A 245 -3.20 9.72 -9.14
CA ILE A 245 -3.79 9.18 -7.90
C ILE A 245 -4.81 8.09 -8.23
N ASN A 246 -5.68 8.30 -9.22
CA ASN A 246 -6.65 7.30 -9.65
C ASN A 246 -5.95 6.02 -10.16
N ASP A 247 -4.91 6.16 -11.01
CA ASP A 247 -4.11 5.02 -11.48
C ASP A 247 -3.41 4.30 -10.32
N TRP A 248 -2.87 5.05 -9.34
CA TRP A 248 -2.20 4.45 -8.19
C TRP A 248 -3.18 3.74 -7.26
N ILE A 249 -4.39 4.28 -7.03
CA ILE A 249 -5.41 3.64 -6.19
C ILE A 249 -5.95 2.38 -6.87
N ASP A 250 -6.13 2.40 -8.18
CA ASP A 250 -6.48 1.20 -8.95
C ASP A 250 -5.38 0.13 -8.81
N TYR A 251 -4.12 0.51 -9.01
CA TYR A 251 -2.98 -0.38 -8.78
C TYR A 251 -2.92 -0.89 -7.33
N TYR A 252 -3.17 -0.02 -6.34
CA TYR A 252 -3.16 -0.40 -4.93
C TYR A 252 -4.21 -1.47 -4.62
N ASN A 253 -5.44 -1.29 -5.11
CA ASN A 253 -6.54 -2.20 -4.85
C ASN A 253 -6.42 -3.53 -5.62
N ASN A 254 -5.97 -3.48 -6.88
CA ASN A 254 -6.13 -4.60 -7.82
C ASN A 254 -4.82 -5.30 -8.18
N ASP A 255 -3.66 -4.67 -8.03
CA ASP A 255 -2.37 -5.22 -8.49
C ASP A 255 -1.31 -5.31 -7.38
N ARG A 256 -1.45 -4.48 -6.34
CA ARG A 256 -0.45 -4.38 -5.27
C ARG A 256 -0.73 -5.38 -4.16
N GLY A 257 -0.12 -6.56 -4.24
CA GLY A 257 -0.20 -7.56 -3.18
C GLY A 257 0.30 -7.00 -1.83
N GLN A 258 -0.41 -7.34 -0.76
CA GLN A 258 -0.09 -6.94 0.62
C GLN A 258 0.39 -8.15 1.42
N TRP A 259 1.52 -8.01 2.09
CA TRP A 259 2.13 -9.14 2.82
C TRP A 259 1.23 -9.67 3.94
N ASN A 260 0.53 -8.78 4.59
CA ASN A 260 -0.38 -9.04 5.72
C ASN A 260 -1.79 -9.47 5.29
N LEU A 261 -2.12 -9.40 4.01
CA LEU A 261 -3.35 -9.91 3.39
C LEU A 261 -3.09 -11.26 2.66
N GLU A 262 -2.29 -12.14 3.26
CA GLU A 262 -1.90 -13.42 2.65
C GLU A 262 -1.25 -13.30 1.28
N LYS A 263 -0.63 -12.17 1.00
CA LYS A 263 0.00 -11.77 -0.28
C LYS A 263 -1.00 -11.43 -1.39
N LEU A 264 -2.29 -11.40 -1.08
CA LEU A 264 -3.35 -10.97 -1.98
C LEU A 264 -3.38 -9.44 -2.10
N THR A 265 -4.02 -8.95 -3.15
CA THR A 265 -4.42 -7.55 -3.24
C THR A 265 -5.61 -7.28 -2.30
N PRO A 266 -5.89 -6.02 -1.95
CA PRO A 266 -7.07 -5.67 -1.15
C PRO A 266 -8.39 -6.21 -1.72
N THR A 267 -8.60 -6.10 -3.03
CA THR A 267 -9.80 -6.62 -3.71
C THR A 267 -9.87 -8.15 -3.70
N GLU A 268 -8.75 -8.83 -3.96
CA GLU A 268 -8.69 -10.30 -3.88
C GLU A 268 -8.92 -10.79 -2.45
N PHE A 269 -8.38 -10.07 -1.45
CA PHE A 269 -8.57 -10.44 -0.06
C PHE A 269 -10.03 -10.27 0.37
N TYR A 270 -10.72 -9.21 -0.09
CA TYR A 270 -12.16 -9.07 0.12
C TYR A 270 -12.93 -10.25 -0.51
N SER A 271 -12.63 -10.60 -1.76
CA SER A 271 -13.24 -11.74 -2.44
C SER A 271 -12.97 -13.05 -1.68
N TYR A 272 -11.74 -13.28 -1.26
CA TYR A 272 -11.36 -14.47 -0.49
C TYR A 272 -12.13 -14.57 0.84
N THR A 273 -12.28 -13.47 1.57
CA THR A 273 -13.01 -13.48 2.84
C THR A 273 -14.52 -13.71 2.69
N THR A 274 -15.10 -13.39 1.54
CA THR A 274 -16.53 -13.58 1.25
C THR A 274 -16.83 -14.91 0.60
N THR A 275 -15.93 -15.45 -0.21
CA THR A 275 -16.16 -16.71 -0.98
C THR A 275 -15.42 -17.91 -0.39
N GLY A 276 -14.40 -17.71 0.46
CA GLY A 276 -13.53 -18.77 0.96
C GLY A 276 -12.50 -19.28 -0.06
N ILE A 277 -12.46 -18.72 -1.29
CA ILE A 277 -11.57 -19.17 -2.35
C ILE A 277 -10.34 -18.28 -2.43
N ASN A 278 -9.18 -18.82 -2.06
CA ASN A 278 -7.91 -18.10 -2.21
C ASN A 278 -7.36 -18.26 -3.63
N PRO A 279 -7.24 -17.18 -4.43
CA PRO A 279 -6.81 -17.27 -5.85
C PRO A 279 -5.35 -17.75 -6.00
N LEU A 280 -4.51 -17.66 -4.98
CA LEU A 280 -3.13 -18.14 -5.01
C LEU A 280 -3.00 -19.64 -4.66
N SER A 281 -4.02 -20.25 -4.07
CA SER A 281 -4.01 -21.69 -3.74
C SER A 281 -4.45 -22.56 -4.90
N THR A 282 -5.20 -22.02 -5.89
CA THR A 282 -5.67 -22.75 -7.07
C THR A 282 -4.61 -22.93 -8.17
N ASN A 283 -3.45 -22.27 -8.06
CA ASN A 283 -2.32 -22.38 -8.98
C ASN A 283 -1.20 -23.31 -8.43
N GLY A 284 -1.61 -24.43 -7.84
CA GLY A 284 -0.70 -25.46 -7.28
C GLY A 284 -0.41 -26.58 -8.26
#